data_ca027f99b90162d5705b648693015767
#
_entry.id   ca027f99b90162d5705b648693015767
#
_cell.length_a   1.000
_cell.length_b   1.000
_cell.length_c   1.000
_cell.angle_alpha   90.00
_cell.angle_beta   90.00
_cell.angle_gamma   90.00
#
_symmetry.space_group_name_H-M   'P 1'
#
loop_
_entity.id
_entity.type
_entity.pdbx_description
1 polymer ?
#
loop_
_entity_poly.entity_id
_entity_poly.type
_entity_poly.pdbx_seq_one_letter_code
_entity_poly.pdbx_strand_id
1 'polypeptide(L)'
;MPATPTRRRGRGKRLVSDINVVPYIDVMLVLLVIFMVTAPFVPTSTIDLPTVDATPRQPEPYIEVQVAADGKLTLQPRNQPGSHEIEVTRDKLAGELKQLLASSEEQGLRGQPVVISGDKQVRYETILEVMGDIKQQGVSRVGLMVKPRSGGARAS
;
A
#
# COMPACT_ATOMS: atom_id res chain seq x y z
N MET A 1 55.69 53.67 -61.80
CA MET A 1 54.53 53.66 -60.93
C MET A 1 54.39 52.28 -60.36
N PRO A 2 54.73 52.09 -59.10
CA PRO A 2 54.54 50.75 -58.51
C PRO A 2 53.09 50.52 -58.18
N ALA A 3 52.51 49.46 -58.75
CA ALA A 3 51.17 49.04 -58.45
C ALA A 3 51.11 48.44 -57.01
N THR A 4 50.33 49.04 -56.18
CA THR A 4 50.09 48.51 -54.82
C THR A 4 49.21 47.27 -54.89
N PRO A 5 49.59 46.14 -54.32
CA PRO A 5 48.72 44.96 -54.27
C PRO A 5 47.57 45.22 -53.30
N THR A 6 46.38 45.25 -53.81
CA THR A 6 45.17 45.25 -53.03
C THR A 6 45.08 43.92 -52.27
N ARG A 7 45.32 44.01 -50.98
CA ARG A 7 45.12 42.88 -50.02
C ARG A 7 43.63 42.53 -50.02
N ARG A 8 43.28 41.46 -50.70
CA ARG A 8 41.97 40.86 -50.58
C ARG A 8 41.83 40.35 -49.11
N ARG A 9 41.08 41.13 -48.38
CA ARG A 9 40.64 40.75 -47.04
C ARG A 9 39.76 39.51 -47.18
N GLY A 10 40.30 38.36 -46.83
CA GLY A 10 39.56 37.10 -46.72
C GLY A 10 38.42 37.33 -45.77
N ARG A 11 37.21 37.27 -46.26
CA ARG A 11 35.98 37.29 -45.48
C ARG A 11 35.93 35.97 -44.77
N GLY A 12 36.37 35.95 -43.51
CA GLY A 12 36.25 34.77 -42.65
C GLY A 12 34.78 34.34 -42.65
N LYS A 13 34.51 33.19 -43.24
CA LYS A 13 33.22 32.53 -43.05
C LYS A 13 33.06 32.35 -41.55
N ARG A 14 32.21 33.15 -40.94
CA ARG A 14 31.67 32.83 -39.63
C ARG A 14 30.97 31.49 -39.81
N LEU A 15 31.57 30.45 -39.28
CA LEU A 15 30.86 29.21 -39.04
C LEU A 15 29.82 29.54 -37.98
N VAL A 16 28.65 29.94 -38.43
CA VAL A 16 27.48 30.00 -37.56
C VAL A 16 27.18 28.55 -37.28
N SER A 17 27.65 28.09 -36.12
CA SER A 17 27.25 26.83 -35.57
C SER A 17 25.81 27.00 -35.16
N ASP A 18 24.92 26.85 -36.11
CA ASP A 18 23.49 26.75 -35.81
C ASP A 18 23.33 25.46 -35.02
N ILE A 19 23.24 25.60 -33.70
CA ILE A 19 22.91 24.50 -32.85
C ILE A 19 21.47 24.11 -33.21
N ASN A 20 21.37 23.03 -33.97
CA ASN A 20 20.06 22.50 -34.32
C ASN A 20 19.43 21.89 -33.07
N VAL A 21 18.38 22.51 -32.56
CA VAL A 21 17.66 22.09 -31.38
C VAL A 21 16.78 20.87 -31.66
N VAL A 22 16.45 20.61 -32.92
CA VAL A 22 15.56 19.54 -33.34
C VAL A 22 16.00 18.15 -32.83
N PRO A 23 17.27 17.70 -32.93
CA PRO A 23 17.70 16.43 -32.43
C PRO A 23 17.59 16.34 -30.88
N TYR A 24 17.72 17.44 -30.17
CA TYR A 24 17.57 17.47 -28.72
C TYR A 24 16.11 17.27 -28.30
N ILE A 25 15.19 17.94 -28.96
CA ILE A 25 13.75 17.77 -28.66
C ILE A 25 13.27 16.38 -29.04
N ASP A 26 13.82 15.75 -30.06
CA ASP A 26 13.49 14.39 -30.46
C ASP A 26 13.92 13.38 -29.38
N VAL A 27 15.15 13.48 -28.90
CA VAL A 27 15.64 12.65 -27.78
C VAL A 27 14.80 12.87 -26.53
N MET A 28 14.48 14.11 -26.19
CA MET A 28 13.63 14.42 -25.03
C MET A 28 12.23 13.81 -25.18
N LEU A 29 11.66 13.91 -26.36
CA LEU A 29 10.34 13.36 -26.66
C LEU A 29 10.35 11.83 -26.57
N VAL A 30 11.35 11.17 -27.14
CA VAL A 30 11.49 9.70 -27.06
C VAL A 30 11.66 9.25 -25.63
N LEU A 31 12.50 9.92 -24.83
CA LEU A 31 12.64 9.62 -23.41
C LEU A 31 11.33 9.80 -22.65
N LEU A 32 10.59 10.87 -22.93
CA LEU A 32 9.31 11.12 -22.29
C LEU A 32 8.30 10.01 -22.60
N VAL A 33 8.22 9.58 -23.87
CA VAL A 33 7.33 8.49 -24.28
C VAL A 33 7.76 7.17 -23.64
N ILE A 34 9.07 6.87 -23.59
CA ILE A 34 9.57 5.67 -22.94
C ILE A 34 9.21 5.67 -21.45
N PHE A 35 9.43 6.78 -20.76
CA PHE A 35 9.05 6.89 -19.35
C PHE A 35 7.55 6.80 -19.14
N MET A 36 6.76 7.32 -20.05
CA MET A 36 5.30 7.21 -20.00
C MET A 36 4.84 5.76 -20.18
N VAL A 37 5.47 5.00 -21.08
CA VAL A 37 5.12 3.60 -21.35
C VAL A 37 5.68 2.67 -20.29
N THR A 38 6.89 2.96 -19.79
CA THR A 38 7.53 2.17 -18.73
C THR A 38 7.19 2.67 -17.34
N ALA A 39 6.41 3.75 -17.21
CA ALA A 39 5.86 4.14 -15.92
C ALA A 39 5.28 2.88 -15.29
N PRO A 40 5.85 2.41 -14.19
CA PRO A 40 5.36 1.18 -13.60
C PRO A 40 3.87 1.41 -13.35
N PHE A 41 3.05 0.63 -13.99
CA PHE A 41 1.75 0.36 -13.43
C PHE A 41 2.07 -0.19 -12.05
N VAL A 42 2.17 0.72 -11.08
CA VAL A 42 2.11 0.29 -9.70
C VAL A 42 0.81 -0.49 -9.69
N PRO A 43 0.84 -1.81 -9.65
CA PRO A 43 -0.38 -2.51 -9.38
C PRO A 43 -0.78 -1.96 -8.02
N THR A 44 -1.69 -1.00 -7.99
CA THR A 44 -2.53 -0.87 -6.84
C THR A 44 -2.97 -2.30 -6.66
N SER A 45 -2.44 -2.94 -5.62
CA SER A 45 -2.91 -4.26 -5.25
C SER A 45 -4.40 -4.08 -5.03
N THR A 46 -5.12 -4.13 -6.12
CA THR A 46 -6.50 -4.51 -6.10
C THR A 46 -6.39 -5.92 -5.57
N ILE A 47 -6.50 -6.04 -4.25
CA ILE A 47 -6.95 -7.28 -3.68
C ILE A 47 -8.20 -7.55 -4.50
N ASP A 48 -8.10 -8.45 -5.46
CA ASP A 48 -9.25 -9.05 -6.06
C ASP A 48 -10.02 -9.66 -4.89
N LEU A 49 -10.88 -8.84 -4.34
CA LEU A 49 -11.99 -9.37 -3.58
C LEU A 49 -12.68 -10.26 -4.61
N PRO A 50 -12.67 -11.57 -4.45
CA PRO A 50 -13.43 -12.41 -5.33
C PRO A 50 -14.83 -11.83 -5.32
N THR A 51 -15.28 -11.36 -6.47
CA THR A 51 -16.68 -11.06 -6.72
C THR A 51 -17.39 -12.39 -6.58
N VAL A 52 -17.69 -12.73 -5.35
CA VAL A 52 -18.62 -13.80 -5.06
C VAL A 52 -19.94 -13.32 -5.63
N ASP A 53 -20.38 -13.97 -6.68
CA ASP A 53 -21.75 -13.88 -7.14
C ASP A 53 -22.63 -13.81 -5.90
N ALA A 54 -23.46 -12.79 -5.86
CA ALA A 54 -24.23 -12.36 -4.69
C ALA A 54 -25.29 -13.38 -4.26
N THR A 55 -24.83 -14.52 -3.85
CA THR A 55 -25.53 -15.30 -2.84
C THR A 55 -25.18 -14.65 -1.52
N PRO A 56 -26.13 -14.25 -0.68
CA PRO A 56 -25.83 -13.70 0.63
C PRO A 56 -25.18 -14.79 1.49
N ARG A 57 -23.89 -15.04 1.26
CA ARG A 57 -23.08 -15.80 2.19
C ARG A 57 -23.00 -14.96 3.43
N GLN A 58 -23.45 -15.52 4.54
CA GLN A 58 -23.15 -14.92 5.82
C GLN A 58 -21.64 -14.69 5.88
N PRO A 59 -21.20 -13.49 6.24
CA PRO A 59 -19.79 -13.18 6.29
C PRO A 59 -19.10 -14.19 7.20
N GLU A 60 -18.04 -14.80 6.70
CA GLU A 60 -17.28 -15.79 7.46
C GLU A 60 -16.83 -15.18 8.79
N PRO A 61 -16.88 -15.92 9.89
CA PRO A 61 -16.39 -15.44 11.16
C PRO A 61 -14.88 -15.20 11.11
N TYR A 62 -14.43 -14.08 11.65
CA TYR A 62 -13.02 -13.70 11.72
C TYR A 62 -12.71 -13.02 13.05
N ILE A 63 -11.45 -12.98 13.41
CA ILE A 63 -10.97 -12.24 14.58
C ILE A 63 -10.35 -10.93 14.11
N GLU A 64 -10.90 -9.81 14.54
CA GLU A 64 -10.35 -8.49 14.27
C GLU A 64 -9.40 -8.08 15.39
N VAL A 65 -8.17 -7.72 15.04
CA VAL A 65 -7.18 -7.14 15.93
C VAL A 65 -7.06 -5.66 15.60
N GLN A 66 -7.62 -4.82 16.44
CA GLN A 66 -7.54 -3.37 16.26
C GLN A 66 -6.28 -2.85 16.96
N VAL A 67 -5.51 -2.06 16.22
CA VAL A 67 -4.33 -1.38 16.74
C VAL A 67 -4.64 0.10 16.87
N ALA A 68 -4.69 0.60 18.09
CA ALA A 68 -4.90 2.01 18.36
C ALA A 68 -3.59 2.81 18.27
N ALA A 69 -3.71 4.12 18.06
CA ALA A 69 -2.56 5.02 17.94
C ALA A 69 -1.69 5.09 19.22
N ASP A 70 -2.28 4.77 20.36
CA ASP A 70 -1.61 4.69 21.67
C ASP A 70 -0.90 3.36 21.94
N GLY A 71 -0.94 2.44 20.98
CA GLY A 71 -0.34 1.11 21.08
C GLY A 71 -1.19 0.07 21.79
N LYS A 72 -2.42 0.41 22.17
CA LYS A 72 -3.38 -0.56 22.71
C LYS A 72 -3.89 -1.47 21.60
N LEU A 73 -4.08 -2.71 21.95
CA LEU A 73 -4.61 -3.73 21.07
C LEU A 73 -5.98 -4.17 21.58
N THR A 74 -6.90 -4.32 20.66
CA THR A 74 -8.23 -4.82 20.97
C THR A 74 -8.55 -6.03 20.10
N LEU A 75 -8.90 -7.13 20.71
CA LEU A 75 -9.36 -8.35 20.03
C LEU A 75 -10.88 -8.34 19.98
N GLN A 76 -11.43 -8.47 18.79
CA GLN A 76 -12.87 -8.54 18.60
C GLN A 76 -13.22 -9.67 17.63
N PRO A 77 -13.78 -10.78 18.14
CA PRO A 77 -14.38 -11.79 17.29
C PRO A 77 -15.57 -11.17 16.53
N ARG A 78 -15.59 -11.33 15.21
CA ARG A 78 -16.67 -10.83 14.35
C ARG A 78 -17.50 -11.98 13.80
N ASN A 79 -18.77 -11.75 13.65
CA ASN A 79 -19.73 -12.72 13.11
C ASN A 79 -19.82 -14.04 13.93
N GLN A 80 -19.59 -13.94 15.23
CA GLN A 80 -19.74 -15.03 16.16
C GLN A 80 -20.74 -14.65 17.27
N PRO A 81 -21.58 -15.57 17.71
CA PRO A 81 -22.47 -15.33 18.85
C PRO A 81 -21.64 -15.22 20.13
N GLY A 82 -21.95 -14.23 20.98
CA GLY A 82 -21.26 -14.02 22.25
C GLY A 82 -19.89 -13.33 22.15
N SER A 83 -19.60 -12.67 21.05
CA SER A 83 -18.36 -11.93 20.87
C SER A 83 -18.29 -10.71 21.77
N HIS A 84 -17.25 -10.68 22.62
CA HIS A 84 -16.92 -9.54 23.45
C HIS A 84 -15.61 -8.91 22.95
N GLU A 85 -15.52 -7.60 23.10
CA GLU A 85 -14.30 -6.86 22.85
C GLU A 85 -13.34 -7.05 24.04
N ILE A 86 -12.11 -7.47 23.75
CA ILE A 86 -11.09 -7.73 24.76
C ILE A 86 -9.94 -6.78 24.52
N GLU A 87 -9.71 -5.85 25.43
CA GLU A 87 -8.49 -5.03 25.41
C GLU A 87 -7.32 -5.88 25.92
N VAL A 88 -6.25 -5.90 25.14
CA VAL A 88 -5.04 -6.66 25.46
C VAL A 88 -3.80 -5.80 25.29
N THR A 89 -2.83 -6.04 26.13
CA THR A 89 -1.49 -5.52 25.93
C THR A 89 -0.72 -6.44 24.98
N ARG A 90 0.27 -5.91 24.28
CA ARG A 90 1.08 -6.69 23.33
C ARG A 90 1.62 -8.00 23.91
N ASP A 91 2.07 -7.97 25.16
CA ASP A 91 2.61 -9.15 25.87
C ASP A 91 1.57 -10.25 26.07
N LYS A 92 0.30 -9.88 26.19
CA LYS A 92 -0.82 -10.79 26.38
C LYS A 92 -1.51 -11.20 25.09
N LEU A 93 -1.22 -10.49 24.00
CA LEU A 93 -1.85 -10.72 22.70
C LEU A 93 -1.75 -12.18 22.25
N ALA A 94 -0.56 -12.75 22.35
CA ALA A 94 -0.30 -14.11 21.90
C ALA A 94 -1.13 -15.15 22.70
N GLY A 95 -1.22 -14.97 24.01
CA GLY A 95 -1.98 -15.84 24.90
C GLY A 95 -3.48 -15.76 24.65
N GLU A 96 -4.01 -14.55 24.62
CA GLU A 96 -5.44 -14.30 24.39
C GLU A 96 -5.88 -14.73 22.99
N LEU A 97 -5.07 -14.44 21.99
CA LEU A 97 -5.34 -14.88 20.62
C LEU A 97 -5.37 -16.40 20.50
N LYS A 98 -4.42 -17.08 21.13
CA LYS A 98 -4.37 -18.55 21.14
C LYS A 98 -5.60 -19.15 21.84
N GLN A 99 -6.02 -18.55 22.94
CA GLN A 99 -7.23 -18.97 23.67
C GLN A 99 -8.49 -18.76 22.83
N LEU A 100 -8.61 -17.62 22.15
CA LEU A 100 -9.72 -17.35 21.23
C LEU A 100 -9.74 -18.32 20.05
N LEU A 101 -8.59 -18.62 19.46
CA LEU A 101 -8.49 -19.58 18.38
C LEU A 101 -8.86 -20.98 18.83
N ALA A 102 -8.42 -21.41 20.02
CA ALA A 102 -8.79 -22.71 20.58
C ALA A 102 -10.29 -22.83 20.84
N SER A 103 -10.91 -21.81 21.42
CA SER A 103 -12.36 -21.79 21.64
C SER A 103 -13.14 -21.75 20.32
N SER A 104 -12.61 -21.11 19.30
CA SER A 104 -13.21 -21.10 17.97
C SER A 104 -13.10 -22.46 17.28
N GLU A 105 -12.02 -23.19 17.47
CA GLU A 105 -11.86 -24.55 16.96
C GLU A 105 -12.86 -25.53 17.61
N GLU A 106 -13.13 -25.38 18.90
CA GLU A 106 -14.16 -26.15 19.61
C GLU A 106 -15.57 -25.89 19.05
N GLN A 107 -15.81 -24.67 18.54
CA GLN A 107 -17.06 -24.29 17.86
C GLN A 107 -17.11 -24.71 16.38
N GLY A 108 -16.09 -25.41 15.89
CA GLY A 108 -16.01 -25.88 14.51
C GLY A 108 -15.45 -24.85 13.51
N LEU A 109 -14.93 -23.74 13.99
CA LEU A 109 -14.41 -22.63 13.19
C LEU A 109 -12.88 -22.74 12.99
N ARG A 110 -12.43 -23.86 12.44
CA ARG A 110 -11.00 -24.11 12.20
C ARG A 110 -10.46 -23.17 11.13
N GLY A 111 -9.28 -22.62 11.39
CA GLY A 111 -8.56 -21.81 10.41
C GLY A 111 -9.18 -20.44 10.19
N GLN A 112 -9.81 -19.86 11.22
CA GLN A 112 -10.33 -18.50 11.14
C GLN A 112 -9.29 -17.50 10.68
N PRO A 113 -9.65 -16.61 9.75
CA PRO A 113 -8.77 -15.51 9.39
C PRO A 113 -8.68 -14.50 10.54
N VAL A 114 -7.49 -13.98 10.75
CA VAL A 114 -7.24 -12.86 11.65
C VAL A 114 -7.03 -11.61 10.82
N VAL A 115 -7.80 -10.57 11.07
CA VAL A 115 -7.70 -9.30 10.35
C VAL A 115 -7.16 -8.24 11.28
N ILE A 116 -6.04 -7.64 10.90
CA ILE A 116 -5.46 -6.52 11.64
C ILE A 116 -6.06 -5.22 11.09
N SER A 117 -6.70 -4.43 11.93
CA SER A 117 -7.17 -3.11 11.57
C SER A 117 -6.40 -2.04 12.34
N GLY A 118 -5.72 -1.18 11.61
CA GLY A 118 -4.98 -0.04 12.18
C GLY A 118 -5.67 1.29 11.90
N ASP A 119 -5.60 2.20 12.87
CA ASP A 119 -5.96 3.60 12.62
C ASP A 119 -4.90 4.25 11.71
N LYS A 120 -5.27 5.27 10.95
CA LYS A 120 -4.37 6.01 10.07
C LYS A 120 -3.15 6.62 10.78
N GLN A 121 -3.24 6.85 12.08
CA GLN A 121 -2.16 7.39 12.89
C GLN A 121 -1.22 6.33 13.45
N VAL A 122 -1.53 5.06 13.27
CA VAL A 122 -0.67 3.96 13.72
C VAL A 122 0.54 3.86 12.81
N ARG A 123 1.71 3.75 13.42
CA ARG A 123 2.95 3.53 12.67
C ARG A 123 2.90 2.17 11.99
N TYR A 124 3.26 2.15 10.72
CA TYR A 124 3.29 0.93 9.93
C TYR A 124 4.18 -0.17 10.56
N GLU A 125 5.28 0.25 11.18
CA GLU A 125 6.18 -0.65 11.94
C GLU A 125 5.43 -1.43 13.02
N THR A 126 4.58 -0.75 13.79
CA THR A 126 3.78 -1.39 14.85
C THR A 126 2.83 -2.43 14.28
N ILE A 127 2.23 -2.16 13.13
CA ILE A 127 1.35 -3.11 12.45
C ILE A 127 2.13 -4.35 11.99
N LEU A 128 3.33 -4.16 11.45
CA LEU A 128 4.20 -5.26 11.02
C LEU A 128 4.66 -6.13 12.20
N GLU A 129 4.97 -5.52 13.32
CA GLU A 129 5.36 -6.24 14.54
C GLU A 129 4.20 -7.09 15.07
N VAL A 130 3.00 -6.50 15.16
CA VAL A 130 1.78 -7.23 15.56
C VAL A 130 1.48 -8.38 14.59
N MET A 131 1.65 -8.14 13.29
CA MET A 131 1.48 -9.18 12.28
C MET A 131 2.48 -10.32 12.47
N GLY A 132 3.73 -10.00 12.79
CA GLY A 132 4.77 -10.99 13.11
C GLY A 132 4.38 -11.83 14.32
N ASP A 133 3.95 -11.19 15.40
CA ASP A 133 3.54 -11.85 16.63
C ASP A 133 2.36 -12.80 16.38
N ILE A 134 1.37 -12.38 15.58
CA ILE A 134 0.22 -13.21 15.21
C ILE A 134 0.64 -14.42 14.36
N LYS A 135 1.53 -14.24 13.39
CA LYS A 135 2.03 -15.34 12.55
C LYS A 135 2.80 -16.37 13.36
N GLN A 136 3.55 -15.96 14.37
CA GLN A 136 4.26 -16.88 15.27
C GLN A 136 3.32 -17.79 16.06
N GLN A 137 2.06 -17.38 16.23
CA GLN A 137 1.03 -18.21 16.88
C GLN A 137 0.43 -19.29 15.96
N GLY A 138 0.94 -19.42 14.75
CA GLY A 138 0.49 -20.44 13.80
C GLY A 138 -0.75 -20.03 12.98
N VAL A 139 -1.11 -18.76 12.98
CA VAL A 139 -2.21 -18.27 12.16
C VAL A 139 -1.78 -18.25 10.68
N SER A 140 -2.44 -19.04 9.86
CA SER A 140 -2.11 -19.17 8.44
C SER A 140 -2.72 -18.07 7.57
N ARG A 141 -3.82 -17.46 8.02
CA ARG A 141 -4.59 -16.47 7.26
C ARG A 141 -4.63 -15.14 8.02
N VAL A 142 -3.72 -14.23 7.70
CA VAL A 142 -3.68 -12.89 8.28
C VAL A 142 -3.97 -11.87 7.19
N GLY A 143 -5.00 -11.06 7.41
CA GLY A 143 -5.37 -9.95 6.55
C GLY A 143 -5.04 -8.59 7.19
N LEU A 144 -4.86 -7.57 6.39
CA LEU A 144 -4.71 -6.19 6.85
C LEU A 144 -5.87 -5.35 6.32
N MET A 145 -6.55 -4.65 7.22
CA MET A 145 -7.61 -3.72 6.89
C MET A 145 -7.25 -2.33 7.40
N VAL A 146 -7.26 -1.35 6.53
CA VAL A 146 -7.15 0.05 6.94
C VAL A 146 -8.56 0.61 7.04
N LYS A 147 -8.98 0.97 8.25
CA LYS A 147 -10.27 1.64 8.42
C LYS A 147 -10.17 3.07 7.86
N PRO A 148 -10.93 3.41 6.81
CA PRO A 148 -11.11 4.80 6.50
C PRO A 148 -11.80 5.45 7.70
N ARG A 149 -11.33 6.62 8.09
CA ARG A 149 -12.02 7.43 9.08
C ARG A 149 -13.48 7.51 8.68
N SER A 150 -14.35 6.97 9.47
CA SER A 150 -15.77 7.27 9.36
C SER A 150 -15.92 8.76 9.66
N GLY A 151 -15.76 9.57 8.62
CA GLY A 151 -16.20 10.95 8.67
C GLY A 151 -17.66 10.88 8.99
N GLY A 152 -18.03 11.43 10.14
CA GLY A 152 -19.42 11.48 10.55
C GLY A 152 -20.28 11.90 9.38
N ALA A 153 -21.17 11.05 8.98
CA ALA A 153 -22.27 11.43 8.15
C ALA A 153 -23.01 12.52 8.91
N ARG A 154 -22.68 13.78 8.62
CA ARG A 154 -23.60 14.85 8.93
C ARG A 154 -24.78 14.63 7.99
N ALA A 155 -25.77 13.95 8.50
CA ALA A 155 -27.11 14.08 7.98
C ALA A 155 -27.52 15.54 8.13
N SER A 156 -27.65 16.22 7.00
CA SER A 156 -28.41 17.48 6.91
C SER A 156 -29.82 17.14 6.57
#